data_3c8ea24efe4567661818f776e9089713
#
_entry.id   3c8ea24efe4567661818f776e9089713
#
_cell.length_a   1.000
_cell.length_b   1.000
_cell.length_c   1.000
_cell.angle_alpha   90.00
_cell.angle_beta   90.00
_cell.angle_gamma   90.00
#
_symmetry.space_group_name_H-M   'P 1'
#
loop_
_entity.id
_entity.type
_entity.pdbx_description
1 polymer ?
#
loop_
_entity_poly.entity_id
_entity_poly.type
_entity_poly.pdbx_seq_one_letter_code
_entity_poly.pdbx_strand_id
1 'polypeptide(L)' 'MGRTIELDARGLEPPEPLARVLAALDKLQAGDSLLLKIDCRPLPLYRMLDRNDYLHEERPGNDSLFEITIRLRGSA' A
#
# COMPACT_ATOMS: atom_id res chain seq x y z
N MET A 1 3.90 -10.17 16.66
CA MET A 1 3.33 -10.69 15.43
C MET A 1 2.70 -9.56 14.63
N GLY A 2 2.88 -9.62 13.32
CA GLY A 2 2.32 -8.61 12.46
C GLY A 2 0.85 -8.80 12.17
N ARG A 3 0.20 -7.74 11.77
CA ARG A 3 -1.20 -7.75 11.34
C ARG A 3 -1.27 -7.23 9.91
N THR A 4 -2.38 -7.51 9.25
CA THR A 4 -2.64 -7.00 7.90
C THR A 4 -3.71 -5.92 7.99
N ILE A 5 -3.38 -4.74 7.50
CA ILE A 5 -4.32 -3.62 7.40
C ILE A 5 -4.82 -3.59 5.97
N GLU A 6 -6.14 -3.64 5.77
CA GLU A 6 -6.71 -3.52 4.42
C GLU A 6 -7.15 -2.09 4.16
N LEU A 7 -6.83 -1.60 2.97
CA LEU A 7 -7.25 -0.29 2.51
C LEU A 7 -7.87 -0.42 1.13
N ASP A 8 -9.13 -0.03 1.02
CA ASP A 8 -9.86 -0.05 -0.24
C ASP A 8 -9.83 1.35 -0.84
N ALA A 9 -9.05 1.52 -1.90
CA ALA A 9 -8.92 2.80 -2.60
C ALA A 9 -9.58 2.76 -3.98
N ARG A 10 -10.46 1.80 -4.22
CA ARG A 10 -11.19 1.72 -5.48
C ARG A 10 -12.14 2.90 -5.59
N GLY A 11 -12.26 3.46 -6.80
CA GLY A 11 -13.17 4.55 -7.07
C GLY A 11 -12.76 5.91 -6.55
N LEU A 12 -11.60 6.02 -5.92
CA LEU A 12 -11.08 7.30 -5.46
C LEU A 12 -10.32 8.01 -6.58
N GLU A 13 -10.42 9.33 -6.62
CA GLU A 13 -9.71 10.15 -7.59
C GLU A 13 -8.42 10.69 -6.99
N PRO A 14 -7.34 10.82 -7.81
CA PRO A 14 -6.10 11.42 -7.32
C PRO A 14 -6.35 12.86 -6.81
N PRO A 15 -5.68 13.30 -5.73
CA PRO A 15 -4.61 12.58 -5.01
C PRO A 15 -5.11 11.76 -3.82
N GLU A 16 -6.40 11.48 -3.73
CA GLU A 16 -6.99 10.87 -2.54
C GLU A 16 -6.44 9.47 -2.24
N PRO A 17 -6.22 8.58 -3.24
CA PRO A 17 -5.64 7.27 -2.92
C PRO A 17 -4.29 7.38 -2.23
N LEU A 18 -3.43 8.27 -2.71
CA LEU A 18 -2.11 8.47 -2.10
C LEU A 18 -2.23 8.97 -0.67
N ALA A 19 -3.11 9.94 -0.43
CA ALA A 19 -3.30 10.49 0.91
C ALA A 19 -3.77 9.42 1.90
N ARG A 20 -4.66 8.53 1.46
CA ARG A 20 -5.14 7.46 2.32
C ARG A 20 -4.05 6.43 2.62
N VAL A 21 -3.22 6.12 1.63
CA VAL A 21 -2.11 5.20 1.84
C VAL A 21 -1.12 5.78 2.84
N LEU A 22 -0.78 7.07 2.70
CA LEU A 22 0.15 7.72 3.62
C LEU A 22 -0.37 7.69 5.06
N ALA A 23 -1.66 7.94 5.26
CA ALA A 23 -2.27 7.87 6.58
C ALA A 23 -2.19 6.46 7.16
N ALA A 24 -2.41 5.43 6.33
CA ALA A 24 -2.32 4.05 6.78
C ALA A 24 -0.88 3.65 7.10
N LEU A 25 0.09 4.12 6.32
CA LEU A 25 1.50 3.83 6.56
C LEU A 25 2.00 4.39 7.88
N ASP A 26 1.44 5.51 8.33
CA ASP A 26 1.79 6.08 9.63
C ASP A 26 1.48 5.13 10.79
N LYS A 27 0.55 4.21 10.60
CA LYS A 27 0.15 3.25 11.61
C LYS A 27 0.85 1.92 11.46
N LEU A 28 1.62 1.74 10.40
CA LEU A 28 2.26 0.48 10.09
C LEU A 28 3.47 0.27 10.99
N GLN A 29 3.54 -0.87 11.64
CA GLN A 29 4.65 -1.24 12.51
C GLN A 29 5.43 -2.39 11.91
N ALA A 30 6.63 -2.63 12.46
CA ALA A 30 7.44 -3.75 12.02
C ALA A 30 6.66 -5.06 12.11
N GLY A 31 6.68 -5.83 11.03
CA GLY A 31 5.91 -7.07 10.93
C GLY A 31 4.52 -6.92 10.36
N ASP A 32 4.00 -5.69 10.30
CA ASP A 32 2.68 -5.44 9.71
C ASP A 32 2.76 -5.39 8.19
N SER A 33 1.62 -5.63 7.54
CA SER A 33 1.44 -5.47 6.10
C SER A 33 0.25 -4.57 5.83
N LEU A 34 0.33 -3.80 4.76
CA LEU A 34 -0.81 -3.06 4.24
C LEU A 34 -1.22 -3.68 2.92
N LEU A 35 -2.47 -4.11 2.83
CA LEU A 35 -3.03 -4.61 1.57
C LEU A 35 -3.88 -3.50 0.95
N LEU A 36 -3.41 -2.97 -0.16
CA LEU A 36 -4.07 -1.89 -0.89
C LEU A 36 -4.81 -2.45 -2.09
N LYS A 37 -6.11 -2.19 -2.17
CA LYS A 37 -6.93 -2.51 -3.34
C LYS A 37 -7.14 -1.23 -4.14
N ILE A 38 -6.74 -1.24 -5.40
CA ILE A 38 -6.78 -0.04 -6.23
C ILE A 38 -7.03 -0.40 -7.69
N ASP A 39 -7.63 0.52 -8.45
CA ASP A 39 -8.00 0.28 -9.83
C ASP A 39 -7.06 0.94 -10.84
N CYS A 40 -5.95 1.47 -10.39
CA CYS A 40 -4.92 2.01 -11.26
C CYS A 40 -3.54 1.69 -10.69
N ARG A 41 -2.52 1.68 -11.56
CA ARG A 41 -1.15 1.44 -11.10
C ARG A 41 -0.61 2.73 -10.46
N PRO A 42 -0.33 2.73 -9.16
CA PRO A 42 0.03 3.96 -8.46
C PRO A 42 1.53 4.25 -8.53
N LEU A 43 2.02 4.66 -9.70
CA LEU A 43 3.46 4.89 -9.91
C LEU A 43 4.05 5.93 -8.94
N PRO A 44 3.37 7.06 -8.66
CA PRO A 44 3.91 8.00 -7.68
C PRO A 44 4.05 7.38 -6.28
N LEU A 45 3.14 6.50 -5.92
CA LEU A 45 3.22 5.78 -4.64
C LEU A 45 4.45 4.88 -4.62
N TYR A 46 4.72 4.17 -5.70
CA TYR A 46 5.88 3.27 -5.75
C TYR A 46 7.18 4.02 -5.55
N ARG A 47 7.31 5.21 -6.14
CA ARG A 47 8.50 6.04 -5.94
C ARG A 47 8.68 6.45 -4.49
N MET A 48 7.59 6.81 -3.83
CA MET A 48 7.63 7.19 -2.42
C MET A 48 8.00 5.99 -1.55
N LEU A 49 7.46 4.82 -1.84
CA LEU A 49 7.76 3.61 -1.09
C LEU A 49 9.24 3.25 -1.21
N ASP A 50 9.80 3.34 -2.41
CA ASP A 50 11.21 3.04 -2.63
C ASP A 50 12.13 4.01 -1.88
N ARG A 51 11.74 5.28 -1.77
CA ARG A 51 12.54 6.30 -1.09
C ARG A 51 12.48 6.17 0.43
N ASN A 52 11.44 5.56 0.96
CA ASN A 52 11.19 5.55 2.41
C ASN A 52 11.31 4.16 3.02
N ASP A 53 12.06 3.28 2.38
CA ASP A 53 12.39 1.94 2.89
C ASP A 53 11.16 1.05 3.09
N TYR A 54 10.20 1.12 2.17
CA TYR A 54 9.11 0.17 2.11
C TYR A 54 9.33 -0.83 1.00
N LEU A 55 8.91 -2.06 1.22
CA LEU A 55 8.81 -3.08 0.20
C LEU A 55 7.39 -3.14 -0.31
N HIS A 56 7.21 -3.35 -1.60
CA HIS A 56 5.88 -3.51 -2.16
C HIS A 56 5.85 -4.63 -3.20
N GLU A 57 4.69 -5.24 -3.33
CA GLU A 57 4.46 -6.31 -4.30
C GLU A 57 3.10 -6.08 -4.93
N GLU A 58 3.09 -5.99 -6.26
CA GLU A 58 1.88 -5.77 -7.04
C GLU A 58 1.37 -7.09 -7.59
N ARG A 59 0.07 -7.32 -7.48
CA ARG A 59 -0.60 -8.50 -8.05
C ARG A 59 -1.93 -8.09 -8.65
N PRO A 60 -2.46 -8.89 -9.60
CA PRO A 60 -3.84 -8.71 -10.05
C PRO A 60 -4.79 -8.96 -8.88
N GLY A 61 -5.81 -8.12 -8.75
CA GLY A 61 -6.81 -8.28 -7.70
C GLY A 61 -7.97 -9.17 -8.12
N ASN A 62 -8.71 -9.66 -7.14
CA ASN A 62 -9.93 -10.43 -7.39
C ASN A 62 -11.11 -9.50 -7.66
N ASP A 63 -11.23 -8.43 -6.87
CA ASP A 63 -12.33 -7.47 -6.96
C ASP A 63 -11.85 -6.04 -7.21
N SER A 64 -10.57 -5.90 -7.54
CA SER A 64 -9.94 -4.66 -7.97
C SER A 64 -8.97 -4.98 -9.08
N LEU A 65 -8.50 -3.98 -9.83
CA LEU A 65 -7.49 -4.22 -10.88
C LEU A 65 -6.16 -4.64 -10.28
N PHE A 66 -5.77 -4.03 -9.17
CA PHE A 66 -4.49 -4.32 -8.52
C PHE A 66 -4.66 -4.51 -7.03
N GLU A 67 -3.86 -5.40 -6.47
CA GLU A 67 -3.66 -5.53 -5.03
C GLU A 67 -2.18 -5.34 -4.75
N ILE A 68 -1.86 -4.43 -3.85
CA ILE A 68 -0.48 -4.09 -3.54
C ILE A 68 -0.24 -4.33 -2.07
N THR A 69 0.70 -5.21 -1.77
CA THR A 69 1.11 -5.50 -0.39
C THR A 69 2.32 -4.66 -0.07
N ILE A 70 2.25 -3.90 1.01
CA ILE A 70 3.31 -2.98 1.43
C ILE A 70 3.77 -3.35 2.83
N ARG A 71 5.10 -3.38 3.01
CA ARG A 71 5.73 -3.70 4.29
C ARG A 71 6.94 -2.81 4.49
N LEU A 72 7.33 -2.64 5.75
CA LEU A 72 8.57 -1.95 6.06
C LEU A 72 9.76 -2.83 5.68
N ARG A 73 10.74 -2.26 5.00
CA ARG A 73 11.99 -2.94 4.70
C ARG A 73 12.80 -3.07 5.99
N GLY A 74 13.53 -4.17 6.11
CA GLY A 74 14.42 -4.35 7.25
C GLY A 74 13.73 -4.75 8.54
N SER A 75 12.43 -5.04 8.48
CA SER A 75 11.73 -5.62 9.62
C SER A 75 12.22 -7.03 9.81
N ALA A 76 13.02 -7.21 10.82
CA ALA A 76 13.54 -8.53 11.12
C ALA A 76 12.50 -9.37 11.86
#